data_b38df294c81fdae7abefa23a012a0102
#
_entry.id   b38df294c81fdae7abefa23a012a0102
#
_cell.length_a   1.000
_cell.length_b   1.000
_cell.length_c   1.000
_cell.angle_alpha   90.00
_cell.angle_beta   90.00
_cell.angle_gamma   90.00
#
_symmetry.space_group_name_H-M   'P 1'
#
loop_
_entity.id
_entity.type
_entity.pdbx_description
1 polymer ?
#
loop_
_entity_poly.entity_id
_entity_poly.type
_entity_poly.pdbx_seq_one_letter_code
_entity_poly.pdbx_strand_id
1 'polypeptide(L)'
;MAIIPNDEKVFMVSGTTNTTYSGSQALKDMSEWYTMEDVKNTVLPYKAYTALLTQSGGDESTGIFSGPVTKGVTYEINGSGGDYSNVGAPNNDDGTFFLATNNEIPNSYGSGSLKYNTGAPVVTVLENTIGNIYFTYNSTGIYNIIITDFNILKTYSNIGMGDSTQIYDEKGWVKVFSNSESISLYIKCFDSKNDLVNDMLKQTPIEIRVYN
;
A
#
# COMPACT_ATOMS: atom_id res chain seq x y z
N MET A 1 14.14 16.22 25.95
CA MET A 1 14.10 15.83 24.52
C MET A 1 14.47 17.06 23.72
N ALA A 2 15.63 17.09 23.10
CA ALA A 2 16.04 18.19 22.25
C ALA A 2 15.76 17.82 20.79
N ILE A 3 14.89 18.57 20.15
CA ILE A 3 14.64 18.46 18.70
C ILE A 3 15.62 19.40 18.02
N ILE A 4 16.49 18.88 17.17
CA ILE A 4 17.37 19.73 16.36
C ILE A 4 16.58 20.13 15.10
N PRO A 5 16.29 21.44 14.91
CA PRO A 5 15.59 21.90 13.73
C PRO A 5 16.45 21.60 12.49
N ASN A 6 15.86 21.03 11.47
CA ASN A 6 16.36 20.75 10.13
C ASN A 6 17.03 19.41 9.85
N ASP A 7 17.18 18.49 10.80
CA ASP A 7 17.90 17.23 10.52
C ASP A 7 17.03 15.96 10.51
N GLU A 8 15.74 16.05 10.76
CA GLU A 8 14.82 14.89 10.88
C GLU A 8 15.33 13.78 11.85
N LYS A 9 16.26 14.13 12.73
CA LYS A 9 16.88 13.20 13.69
C LYS A 9 16.40 13.48 15.10
N VAL A 10 16.06 12.44 15.82
CA VAL A 10 15.61 12.50 17.21
C VAL A 10 16.70 11.91 18.11
N PHE A 11 17.13 12.67 19.08
CA PHE A 11 18.05 12.18 20.10
C PHE A 11 17.30 11.43 21.19
N MET A 12 17.55 10.13 21.31
CA MET A 12 17.02 9.32 22.40
C MET A 12 18.06 9.15 23.49
N VAL A 13 17.80 9.70 24.66
CA VAL A 13 18.61 9.41 25.85
C VAL A 13 18.05 8.13 26.48
N SER A 14 18.80 7.05 26.41
CA SER A 14 18.52 5.83 27.16
C SER A 14 18.67 6.14 28.67
N GLY A 15 17.53 6.17 29.36
CA GLY A 15 17.43 6.72 30.71
C GLY A 15 17.83 5.82 31.84
N THR A 16 19.09 5.40 32.00
CA THR A 16 19.52 4.73 33.24
C THR A 16 20.90 5.13 33.75
N THR A 17 21.63 6.02 33.13
CA THR A 17 22.86 6.54 33.69
C THR A 17 22.95 8.06 33.55
N ASN A 18 23.00 8.74 34.68
CA ASN A 18 23.29 10.16 34.80
C ASN A 18 24.74 10.44 34.34
N THR A 19 25.04 10.29 33.08
CA THR A 19 26.34 10.66 32.51
C THR A 19 26.23 12.06 31.93
N THR A 20 26.91 13.00 32.59
CA THR A 20 27.13 14.34 32.08
C THR A 20 28.16 14.28 30.95
N TYR A 21 27.70 14.39 29.73
CA TYR A 21 28.59 14.44 28.57
C TYR A 21 29.17 15.84 28.43
N SER A 22 30.51 15.97 28.38
CA SER A 22 31.18 17.20 27.97
C SER A 22 30.99 17.39 26.45
N GLY A 23 30.88 18.65 25.98
CA GLY A 23 30.48 18.96 24.60
C GLY A 23 31.26 18.27 23.46
N SER A 24 32.51 17.84 23.70
CA SER A 24 33.31 17.09 22.71
C SER A 24 32.96 15.59 22.64
N GLN A 25 32.40 15.02 23.69
CA GLN A 25 32.01 13.63 23.76
C GLN A 25 30.60 13.45 23.18
N ALA A 26 29.73 14.43 23.41
CA ALA A 26 28.39 14.44 22.80
C ALA A 26 28.46 14.40 21.28
N LEU A 27 29.46 15.04 20.65
CA LEU A 27 29.65 15.01 19.20
C LEU A 27 30.20 13.66 18.67
N LYS A 28 30.90 12.88 19.51
CA LYS A 28 31.45 11.58 19.12
C LYS A 28 30.43 10.45 19.17
N ASP A 29 29.49 10.56 20.11
CA ASP A 29 28.44 9.57 20.30
C ASP A 29 27.19 9.87 19.45
N MET A 30 27.24 10.94 18.65
CA MET A 30 26.18 11.28 17.67
C MET A 30 26.10 10.34 16.47
N SER A 31 26.95 9.30 16.39
CA SER A 31 26.85 8.23 15.40
C SER A 31 25.62 7.31 15.61
N GLU A 32 24.96 7.38 16.77
CA GLU A 32 23.74 6.62 17.10
C GLU A 32 22.47 7.45 16.97
N TRP A 33 22.45 8.41 16.08
CA TRP A 33 21.24 9.18 15.81
C TRP A 33 20.28 8.38 14.96
N TYR A 34 19.07 8.22 15.46
CA TYR A 34 17.99 7.57 14.76
C TYR A 34 17.13 8.61 14.04
N THR A 35 16.77 8.31 12.81
CA THR A 35 15.72 9.05 12.13
C THR A 35 14.37 8.73 12.77
N MET A 36 13.33 9.54 12.53
CA MET A 36 11.96 9.18 12.95
C MET A 36 11.53 7.85 12.36
N GLU A 37 12.04 7.49 11.18
CA GLU A 37 11.82 6.20 10.53
C GLU A 37 12.50 5.07 11.33
N ASP A 38 13.74 5.25 11.77
CA ASP A 38 14.43 4.27 12.63
C ASP A 38 13.70 4.06 13.96
N VAL A 39 13.20 5.16 14.56
CA VAL A 39 12.41 5.09 15.80
C VAL A 39 11.11 4.35 15.58
N LYS A 40 10.37 4.63 14.50
CA LYS A 40 9.15 3.90 14.14
C LYS A 40 9.44 2.42 13.94
N ASN A 41 10.48 2.08 13.18
CA ASN A 41 10.84 0.69 12.89
C ASN A 41 11.37 -0.07 14.11
N THR A 42 11.95 0.64 15.11
CA THR A 42 12.48 0.01 16.33
C THR A 42 11.41 -0.11 17.43
N VAL A 43 10.48 0.83 17.51
CA VAL A 43 9.48 0.91 18.58
C VAL A 43 8.19 0.19 18.22
N LEU A 44 7.80 0.19 16.95
CA LEU A 44 6.61 -0.54 16.53
C LEU A 44 6.94 -2.01 16.25
N PRO A 45 6.26 -2.97 16.89
CA PRO A 45 6.47 -4.39 16.66
C PRO A 45 5.95 -4.85 15.29
N TYR A 46 5.52 -3.94 14.45
CA TYR A 46 4.93 -4.22 13.14
C TYR A 46 5.22 -3.09 12.15
N LYS A 47 5.23 -3.45 10.87
CA LYS A 47 5.10 -2.52 9.75
C LYS A 47 3.63 -2.31 9.44
N ALA A 48 3.25 -1.10 9.01
CA ALA A 48 1.87 -0.74 8.72
C ALA A 48 1.67 -0.28 7.27
N TYR A 49 0.47 -0.55 6.77
CA TYR A 49 -0.07 0.04 5.56
C TYR A 49 -1.48 0.51 5.84
N THR A 50 -1.76 1.77 5.57
CA THR A 50 -3.11 2.35 5.64
C THR A 50 -3.45 3.05 4.33
N ALA A 51 -4.65 2.83 3.86
CA ALA A 51 -5.11 3.40 2.60
C ALA A 51 -6.63 3.57 2.56
N LEU A 52 -7.09 4.38 1.60
CA LEU A 52 -8.48 4.47 1.21
C LEU A 52 -8.66 3.78 -0.14
N LEU A 53 -9.65 2.90 -0.23
CA LEU A 53 -9.96 2.15 -1.43
C LEU A 53 -11.25 2.68 -2.06
N THR A 54 -11.21 2.94 -3.36
CA THR A 54 -12.39 3.26 -4.16
C THR A 54 -12.45 2.31 -5.34
N GLN A 55 -13.59 1.67 -5.56
CA GLN A 55 -13.77 0.73 -6.66
C GLN A 55 -15.03 1.08 -7.44
N SER A 56 -14.93 1.01 -8.75
CA SER A 56 -16.04 1.15 -9.69
C SER A 56 -15.76 0.30 -10.91
N GLY A 57 -16.81 -0.17 -11.57
CA GLY A 57 -16.67 -0.97 -12.79
C GLY A 57 -16.58 -2.48 -12.52
N GLY A 58 -16.25 -3.21 -13.57
CA GLY A 58 -16.29 -4.67 -13.60
C GLY A 58 -15.01 -5.30 -14.15
N ASP A 59 -15.16 -6.51 -14.68
CA ASP A 59 -14.05 -7.34 -15.19
C ASP A 59 -13.67 -6.96 -16.62
N GLU A 60 -13.11 -5.78 -16.81
CA GLU A 60 -12.55 -5.37 -18.09
C GLU A 60 -11.04 -5.16 -17.96
N SER A 61 -10.28 -6.05 -18.56
CA SER A 61 -8.82 -5.89 -18.69
C SER A 61 -8.53 -4.95 -19.85
N THR A 62 -7.81 -3.89 -19.56
CA THR A 62 -7.42 -2.87 -20.55
C THR A 62 -5.92 -2.75 -20.62
N GLY A 63 -5.39 -2.68 -21.86
CA GLY A 63 -3.99 -2.39 -22.13
C GLY A 63 -3.81 -0.93 -22.58
N ILE A 64 -2.82 -0.24 -22.04
CA ILE A 64 -2.41 1.09 -22.50
C ILE A 64 -1.00 1.00 -23.10
N PHE A 65 -0.84 1.55 -24.30
CA PHE A 65 0.40 1.57 -25.08
C PHE A 65 0.97 2.99 -25.21
N SER A 66 0.24 3.97 -24.71
CA SER A 66 0.63 5.39 -24.77
C SER A 66 -0.26 6.20 -23.81
N GLY A 67 0.15 7.42 -23.48
CA GLY A 67 -0.59 8.32 -22.60
C GLY A 67 -0.24 8.13 -21.11
N PRO A 68 -0.86 8.92 -20.23
CA PRO A 68 -0.55 8.91 -18.80
C PRO A 68 -1.18 7.70 -18.10
N VAL A 69 -0.52 7.25 -17.04
CA VAL A 69 -1.11 6.35 -16.04
C VAL A 69 -2.04 7.13 -15.11
N THR A 70 -2.85 6.43 -14.35
CA THR A 70 -3.71 7.03 -13.33
C THR A 70 -3.17 6.69 -11.94
N LYS A 71 -2.85 7.72 -11.16
CA LYS A 71 -2.37 7.56 -9.78
C LYS A 71 -3.32 6.69 -8.96
N GLY A 72 -2.75 5.76 -8.21
CA GLY A 72 -3.51 4.85 -7.34
C GLY A 72 -4.08 3.62 -8.06
N VAL A 73 -3.93 3.51 -9.37
CA VAL A 73 -4.29 2.31 -10.13
C VAL A 73 -3.12 1.33 -10.12
N THR A 74 -3.42 0.05 -9.93
CA THR A 74 -2.45 -1.02 -10.07
C THR A 74 -2.31 -1.41 -11.54
N TYR A 75 -1.08 -1.40 -12.03
CA TYR A 75 -0.71 -1.83 -13.39
C TYR A 75 0.18 -3.06 -13.35
N GLU A 76 0.12 -3.85 -14.41
CA GLU A 76 1.04 -4.95 -14.72
C GLU A 76 1.80 -4.59 -15.99
N ILE A 77 3.12 -4.70 -15.96
CA ILE A 77 3.97 -4.55 -17.16
C ILE A 77 3.78 -5.77 -18.05
N ASN A 78 3.46 -5.53 -19.32
CA ASN A 78 3.29 -6.58 -20.31
C ASN A 78 4.18 -6.30 -21.53
N GLY A 79 5.23 -7.09 -21.65
CA GLY A 79 6.24 -6.94 -22.69
C GLY A 79 7.55 -6.34 -22.19
N SER A 80 8.42 -5.91 -23.12
CA SER A 80 9.78 -5.52 -22.81
C SER A 80 10.17 -4.16 -23.40
N GLY A 81 11.30 -3.61 -22.91
CA GLY A 81 11.93 -2.40 -23.45
C GLY A 81 11.25 -1.10 -23.02
N GLY A 82 10.25 -1.15 -22.16
CA GLY A 82 9.66 0.04 -21.53
C GLY A 82 10.52 0.56 -20.36
N ASP A 83 10.23 1.80 -19.93
CA ASP A 83 10.76 2.39 -18.72
C ASP A 83 9.58 3.06 -17.96
N TYR A 84 9.21 2.42 -16.86
CA TYR A 84 8.07 2.80 -16.03
C TYR A 84 8.52 3.31 -14.63
N SER A 85 9.82 3.57 -14.47
CA SER A 85 10.40 3.98 -13.19
C SER A 85 9.83 5.31 -12.67
N ASN A 86 9.55 6.26 -13.57
CA ASN A 86 8.97 7.57 -13.21
C ASN A 86 7.53 7.50 -12.71
N VAL A 87 6.82 6.40 -12.97
CA VAL A 87 5.42 6.21 -12.56
C VAL A 87 5.25 5.22 -11.40
N GLY A 88 6.36 4.75 -10.82
CA GLY A 88 6.36 3.97 -9.58
C GLY A 88 6.65 2.47 -9.74
N ALA A 89 7.04 2.01 -10.93
CA ALA A 89 7.45 0.63 -11.11
C ALA A 89 8.79 0.35 -10.40
N PRO A 90 8.90 -0.75 -9.63
CA PRO A 90 10.13 -1.12 -8.93
C PRO A 90 11.23 -1.65 -9.87
N ASN A 91 10.82 -2.18 -11.01
CA ASN A 91 11.67 -2.59 -12.14
C ASN A 91 10.84 -2.52 -13.43
N ASN A 92 11.43 -2.86 -14.58
CA ASN A 92 10.77 -2.83 -15.89
C ASN A 92 10.55 -4.23 -16.50
N ASP A 93 10.53 -5.27 -15.66
CA ASP A 93 10.39 -6.64 -16.12
C ASP A 93 8.91 -6.97 -16.43
N ASP A 94 8.73 -7.83 -17.44
CA ASP A 94 7.42 -8.37 -17.81
C ASP A 94 6.74 -9.08 -16.60
N GLY A 95 5.45 -8.85 -16.40
CA GLY A 95 4.69 -9.37 -15.26
C GLY A 95 4.88 -8.60 -13.94
N THR A 96 5.69 -7.53 -13.92
CA THR A 96 5.82 -6.71 -12.71
C THR A 96 4.56 -5.90 -12.44
N PHE A 97 4.03 -6.06 -11.23
CA PHE A 97 2.94 -5.21 -10.73
C PHE A 97 3.50 -3.98 -10.01
N PHE A 98 2.82 -2.84 -10.19
CA PHE A 98 3.12 -1.63 -9.44
C PHE A 98 1.87 -0.76 -9.25
N LEU A 99 1.87 0.04 -8.19
CA LEU A 99 0.88 1.07 -7.95
C LEU A 99 1.39 2.39 -8.52
N ALA A 100 0.64 2.98 -9.46
CA ALA A 100 1.05 4.26 -10.04
C ALA A 100 1.09 5.37 -8.97
N THR A 101 2.23 6.06 -8.88
CA THR A 101 2.49 7.10 -7.88
C THR A 101 2.05 8.50 -8.31
N ASN A 102 1.82 8.69 -9.61
CA ASN A 102 1.45 9.97 -10.23
C ASN A 102 0.55 9.75 -11.46
N ASN A 103 0.21 10.84 -12.17
CA ASN A 103 -0.58 10.82 -13.41
C ASN A 103 0.30 11.17 -14.62
N GLU A 104 1.54 10.73 -14.65
CA GLU A 104 2.47 11.05 -15.73
C GLU A 104 2.46 9.99 -16.84
N ILE A 105 3.05 10.34 -17.96
CA ILE A 105 3.36 9.40 -19.03
C ILE A 105 4.63 8.66 -18.62
N PRO A 106 4.69 7.30 -18.72
CA PRO A 106 5.93 6.57 -18.58
C PRO A 106 7.05 7.12 -19.46
N ASN A 107 8.30 7.06 -19.00
CA ASN A 107 9.45 7.49 -19.79
C ASN A 107 9.49 6.82 -21.16
N SER A 108 9.09 5.55 -21.22
CA SER A 108 8.97 4.79 -22.47
C SER A 108 8.00 3.62 -22.28
N TYR A 109 7.17 3.36 -23.27
CA TYR A 109 6.42 2.10 -23.37
C TYR A 109 7.22 0.98 -24.06
N GLY A 110 8.29 1.31 -24.79
CA GLY A 110 9.06 0.35 -25.59
C GLY A 110 8.17 -0.39 -26.60
N SER A 111 8.30 -1.71 -26.65
CA SER A 111 7.40 -2.60 -27.38
C SER A 111 6.29 -3.20 -26.48
N GLY A 112 6.23 -2.76 -25.25
CA GLY A 112 5.29 -3.27 -24.24
C GLY A 112 4.02 -2.43 -24.09
N SER A 113 3.27 -2.78 -23.07
CA SER A 113 2.06 -2.07 -22.63
C SER A 113 1.94 -2.17 -21.11
N LEU A 114 1.07 -1.36 -20.54
CA LEU A 114 0.61 -1.55 -19.17
C LEU A 114 -0.79 -2.12 -19.20
N LYS A 115 -1.01 -3.22 -18.50
CA LYS A 115 -2.33 -3.81 -18.29
C LYS A 115 -2.89 -3.38 -16.94
N TYR A 116 -4.17 -3.15 -16.87
CA TYR A 116 -4.91 -2.98 -15.62
C TYR A 116 -6.34 -3.49 -15.80
N ASN A 117 -7.00 -3.80 -14.69
CA ASN A 117 -8.41 -4.15 -14.70
C ASN A 117 -9.22 -2.95 -14.21
N THR A 118 -10.26 -2.56 -14.95
CA THR A 118 -11.08 -1.38 -14.64
C THR A 118 -11.84 -1.52 -13.32
N GLY A 119 -12.13 -2.76 -12.91
CA GLY A 119 -12.77 -3.06 -11.62
C GLY A 119 -11.79 -3.17 -10.45
N ALA A 120 -10.47 -3.04 -10.67
CA ALA A 120 -9.52 -3.05 -9.56
C ALA A 120 -9.67 -1.80 -8.68
N PRO A 121 -9.52 -1.91 -7.34
CA PRO A 121 -9.58 -0.76 -6.47
C PRO A 121 -8.52 0.30 -6.79
N VAL A 122 -8.93 1.56 -6.90
CA VAL A 122 -8.05 2.72 -6.92
C VAL A 122 -7.67 3.07 -5.49
N VAL A 123 -6.40 3.30 -5.24
CA VAL A 123 -5.83 3.38 -3.90
C VAL A 123 -5.30 4.77 -3.60
N THR A 124 -5.73 5.34 -2.47
CA THR A 124 -5.09 6.51 -1.87
C THR A 124 -4.31 6.06 -0.64
N VAL A 125 -2.99 5.95 -0.79
CA VAL A 125 -2.09 5.53 0.30
C VAL A 125 -1.96 6.67 1.31
N LEU A 126 -2.18 6.37 2.59
CA LEU A 126 -2.03 7.29 3.72
C LEU A 126 -0.72 7.03 4.48
N GLU A 127 -0.39 5.75 4.69
CA GLU A 127 0.86 5.31 5.30
C GLU A 127 1.30 3.99 4.65
N ASN A 128 2.60 3.82 4.42
CA ASN A 128 3.16 2.57 3.93
C ASN A 128 4.59 2.37 4.44
N THR A 129 4.77 1.49 5.41
CA THR A 129 6.07 1.01 5.88
C THR A 129 6.31 -0.47 5.57
N ILE A 130 5.33 -1.14 4.91
CA ILE A 130 5.44 -2.54 4.51
C ILE A 130 6.24 -2.68 3.21
N GLY A 131 5.99 -1.80 2.25
CA GLY A 131 6.59 -1.85 0.91
C GLY A 131 5.54 -2.06 -0.18
N ASN A 132 5.81 -2.97 -1.11
CA ASN A 132 4.97 -3.15 -2.28
C ASN A 132 3.66 -3.87 -1.93
N ILE A 133 2.56 -3.14 -2.00
CA ILE A 133 1.19 -3.65 -1.85
C ILE A 133 0.37 -3.22 -3.06
N TYR A 134 -0.32 -4.19 -3.67
CA TYR A 134 -1.13 -3.98 -4.84
C TYR A 134 -2.53 -4.56 -4.65
N PHE A 135 -3.52 -3.97 -5.33
CA PHE A 135 -4.90 -4.43 -5.31
C PHE A 135 -5.33 -4.76 -6.73
N THR A 136 -5.80 -5.98 -6.96
CA THR A 136 -6.26 -6.42 -8.27
C THR A 136 -7.69 -6.93 -8.20
N TYR A 137 -8.42 -6.82 -9.30
CA TYR A 137 -9.73 -7.42 -9.45
C TYR A 137 -9.58 -8.94 -9.62
N ASN A 138 -10.40 -9.70 -8.93
CA ASN A 138 -10.45 -11.16 -9.09
C ASN A 138 -11.76 -11.59 -9.76
N SER A 139 -12.88 -11.20 -9.18
CA SER A 139 -14.23 -11.44 -9.70
C SER A 139 -15.21 -10.48 -9.04
N THR A 140 -16.48 -10.53 -9.42
CA THR A 140 -17.51 -9.67 -8.81
C THR A 140 -17.42 -9.68 -7.29
N GLY A 141 -17.20 -8.50 -6.70
CA GLY A 141 -17.08 -8.30 -5.25
C GLY A 141 -15.85 -8.93 -4.60
N ILE A 142 -14.88 -9.44 -5.37
CA ILE A 142 -13.65 -10.04 -4.83
C ILE A 142 -12.42 -9.34 -5.40
N TYR A 143 -11.55 -8.87 -4.52
CA TYR A 143 -10.31 -8.17 -4.86
C TYR A 143 -9.14 -8.79 -4.13
N ASN A 144 -8.05 -9.11 -4.84
CA ASN A 144 -6.83 -9.62 -4.23
C ASN A 144 -6.02 -8.48 -3.63
N ILE A 145 -5.37 -8.76 -2.51
CA ILE A 145 -4.31 -7.94 -1.93
C ILE A 145 -3.01 -8.70 -2.12
N ILE A 146 -2.13 -8.17 -2.95
CA ILE A 146 -0.81 -8.74 -3.23
C ILE A 146 0.20 -8.00 -2.37
N ILE A 147 0.93 -8.71 -1.52
CA ILE A 147 1.98 -8.16 -0.65
C ILE A 147 3.26 -8.94 -0.93
N THR A 148 4.34 -8.24 -1.27
CA THR A 148 5.65 -8.86 -1.40
C THR A 148 6.15 -9.28 0.00
N ASP A 149 6.74 -10.47 0.11
CA ASP A 149 7.26 -11.04 1.37
C ASP A 149 6.20 -11.25 2.47
N PHE A 150 5.00 -11.62 2.07
CA PHE A 150 3.85 -11.81 2.95
C PHE A 150 3.99 -13.05 3.85
N ASN A 151 3.73 -12.88 5.15
CA ASN A 151 3.57 -13.96 6.11
C ASN A 151 2.22 -13.86 6.81
N ILE A 152 1.28 -14.72 6.45
CA ILE A 152 -0.10 -14.71 6.95
C ILE A 152 -0.17 -14.88 8.48
N LEU A 153 0.73 -15.63 9.09
CA LEU A 153 0.74 -15.89 10.54
C LEU A 153 1.15 -14.63 11.34
N LYS A 154 1.77 -13.68 10.69
CA LYS A 154 2.24 -12.43 11.28
C LYS A 154 1.46 -11.21 10.79
N THR A 155 0.35 -11.40 10.09
CA THR A 155 -0.39 -10.31 9.47
C THR A 155 -1.75 -10.13 10.11
N TYR A 156 -2.02 -8.91 10.54
CA TYR A 156 -3.35 -8.42 10.91
C TYR A 156 -3.88 -7.54 9.79
N SER A 157 -5.13 -7.68 9.44
CA SER A 157 -5.81 -6.81 8.47
C SER A 157 -7.18 -6.41 8.98
N ASN A 158 -7.54 -5.15 8.78
CA ASN A 158 -8.84 -4.60 9.09
C ASN A 158 -9.31 -3.73 7.91
N ILE A 159 -10.60 -3.76 7.64
CA ILE A 159 -11.24 -2.90 6.65
C ILE A 159 -12.46 -2.26 7.29
N GLY A 160 -12.53 -0.94 7.17
CA GLY A 160 -13.64 -0.16 7.70
C GLY A 160 -14.82 -0.09 6.74
N MET A 161 -15.89 0.56 7.17
CA MET A 161 -16.96 0.98 6.27
C MET A 161 -16.52 2.29 5.62
N GLY A 162 -16.58 2.36 4.29
CA GLY A 162 -16.34 3.60 3.55
C GLY A 162 -17.49 4.60 3.70
N ASP A 163 -17.44 5.67 2.92
CA ASP A 163 -18.53 6.66 2.88
C ASP A 163 -19.81 6.02 2.33
N SER A 164 -20.66 5.58 3.25
CA SER A 164 -21.92 4.91 2.96
C SER A 164 -23.08 5.87 2.69
N THR A 165 -22.81 7.15 2.44
CA THR A 165 -23.86 8.16 2.28
C THR A 165 -24.81 7.91 1.09
N GLN A 166 -24.53 6.91 0.27
CA GLN A 166 -25.37 6.56 -0.88
C GLN A 166 -26.10 5.22 -0.79
N ILE A 167 -25.97 4.46 0.30
CA ILE A 167 -26.59 3.13 0.37
C ILE A 167 -27.55 3.10 1.58
N TYR A 168 -28.61 3.91 1.50
CA TYR A 168 -29.63 3.91 2.57
C TYR A 168 -30.56 2.68 2.56
N ASP A 169 -30.61 1.90 1.48
CA ASP A 169 -31.56 0.78 1.34
C ASP A 169 -30.92 -0.62 1.30
N GLU A 170 -29.62 -0.76 1.09
CA GLU A 170 -28.97 -2.07 1.05
C GLU A 170 -27.76 -2.11 1.99
N LYS A 171 -27.98 -2.60 3.20
CA LYS A 171 -26.92 -2.83 4.19
C LYS A 171 -26.00 -3.96 3.73
N GLY A 172 -24.99 -3.63 2.90
CA GLY A 172 -23.95 -4.55 2.57
C GLY A 172 -22.83 -4.55 3.61
N TRP A 173 -21.88 -5.45 3.47
CA TRP A 173 -20.70 -5.52 4.33
C TRP A 173 -19.45 -5.89 3.53
N VAL A 174 -18.31 -5.44 4.04
CA VAL A 174 -17.00 -5.66 3.45
C VAL A 174 -16.11 -6.35 4.48
N LYS A 175 -15.32 -7.33 4.05
CA LYS A 175 -14.40 -8.04 4.94
C LYS A 175 -13.13 -8.45 4.21
N VAL A 176 -12.00 -8.40 4.94
CA VAL A 176 -10.76 -9.03 4.50
C VAL A 176 -10.75 -10.49 4.92
N PHE A 177 -10.37 -11.35 3.99
CA PHE A 177 -10.17 -12.77 4.20
C PHE A 177 -8.72 -13.14 3.94
N SER A 178 -8.25 -14.12 4.67
CA SER A 178 -6.97 -14.78 4.40
C SER A 178 -7.22 -16.18 3.86
N ASN A 179 -6.45 -16.57 2.85
CA ASN A 179 -6.42 -17.96 2.39
C ASN A 179 -5.10 -18.58 2.85
N SER A 180 -5.19 -19.50 3.80
CA SER A 180 -4.01 -20.18 4.35
C SER A 180 -3.33 -21.12 3.35
N GLU A 181 -4.05 -21.62 2.35
CA GLU A 181 -3.52 -22.52 1.33
C GLU A 181 -2.74 -21.78 0.24
N SER A 182 -3.18 -20.56 -0.12
CA SER A 182 -2.55 -19.74 -1.16
C SER A 182 -1.71 -18.59 -0.64
N ILE A 183 -1.61 -18.43 0.69
CA ILE A 183 -0.86 -17.34 1.35
C ILE A 183 -1.26 -15.99 0.75
N SER A 184 -2.55 -15.74 0.63
CA SER A 184 -3.08 -14.52 0.02
C SER A 184 -4.14 -13.86 0.89
N LEU A 185 -4.23 -12.54 0.81
CA LEU A 185 -5.33 -11.75 1.35
C LEU A 185 -6.26 -11.33 0.22
N TYR A 186 -7.55 -11.28 0.51
CA TYR A 186 -8.53 -10.73 -0.41
C TYR A 186 -9.67 -10.05 0.31
N ILE A 187 -10.24 -9.06 -0.35
CA ILE A 187 -11.43 -8.33 0.10
C ILE A 187 -12.63 -8.99 -0.54
N LYS A 188 -13.70 -9.20 0.24
CA LYS A 188 -15.02 -9.55 -0.29
C LYS A 188 -16.03 -8.49 0.09
N CYS A 189 -16.84 -8.12 -0.88
CA CYS A 189 -17.93 -7.16 -0.76
C CYS A 189 -19.26 -7.86 -1.00
N PHE A 190 -20.18 -7.72 -0.09
CA PHE A 190 -21.49 -8.39 -0.11
C PHE A 190 -22.62 -7.37 0.04
N ASP A 191 -23.71 -7.59 -0.64
CA ASP A 191 -24.96 -6.87 -0.43
C ASP A 191 -25.72 -7.37 0.81
N SER A 192 -26.92 -6.84 1.05
CA SER A 192 -27.78 -7.23 2.15
C SER A 192 -28.30 -8.66 2.08
N LYS A 193 -28.23 -9.31 0.91
CA LYS A 193 -28.63 -10.71 0.69
C LYS A 193 -27.47 -11.68 0.79
N ASN A 194 -26.26 -11.17 1.08
CA ASN A 194 -24.99 -11.89 1.05
C ASN A 194 -24.54 -12.33 -0.34
N ASP A 195 -25.00 -11.66 -1.39
CA ASP A 195 -24.48 -11.83 -2.73
C ASP A 195 -23.25 -10.96 -2.94
N LEU A 196 -22.26 -11.48 -3.68
CA LEU A 196 -21.05 -10.73 -4.02
C LEU A 196 -21.37 -9.60 -4.99
N VAL A 197 -20.97 -8.37 -4.68
CA VAL A 197 -21.26 -7.18 -5.48
C VAL A 197 -20.06 -6.27 -5.64
N ASN A 198 -19.98 -5.60 -6.79
CA ASN A 198 -19.02 -4.51 -7.05
C ASN A 198 -19.52 -3.20 -6.43
N ASP A 199 -18.70 -2.15 -6.58
CA ASP A 199 -19.01 -0.75 -6.22
C ASP A 199 -19.26 -0.47 -4.73
N MET A 200 -18.88 -1.40 -3.84
CA MET A 200 -19.01 -1.24 -2.39
C MET A 200 -17.87 -0.44 -1.75
N LEU A 201 -16.70 -0.36 -2.39
CA LEU A 201 -15.55 0.37 -1.86
C LEU A 201 -15.67 1.85 -2.25
N LYS A 202 -16.03 2.70 -1.30
CA LYS A 202 -16.18 4.16 -1.46
C LYS A 202 -15.31 4.87 -0.42
N GLN A 203 -14.06 5.17 -0.77
CA GLN A 203 -13.06 5.67 0.17
C GLN A 203 -12.97 4.80 1.43
N THR A 204 -13.09 3.50 1.24
CA THR A 204 -13.13 2.49 2.29
C THR A 204 -11.76 2.36 2.93
N PRO A 205 -11.60 2.65 4.22
CA PRO A 205 -10.31 2.55 4.89
C PRO A 205 -9.89 1.10 5.07
N ILE A 206 -8.63 0.80 4.76
CA ILE A 206 -7.99 -0.47 5.05
C ILE A 206 -6.72 -0.25 5.86
N GLU A 207 -6.48 -1.14 6.82
CA GLU A 207 -5.26 -1.21 7.60
C GLU A 207 -4.70 -2.64 7.52
N ILE A 208 -3.40 -2.75 7.23
CA ILE A 208 -2.66 -4.00 7.24
C ILE A 208 -1.43 -3.79 8.13
N ARG A 209 -1.20 -4.72 9.08
CA ARG A 209 -0.02 -4.74 9.94
C ARG A 209 0.71 -6.06 9.76
N VAL A 210 2.01 -5.99 9.53
CA VAL A 210 2.90 -7.16 9.45
C VAL A 210 3.84 -7.11 10.64
N TYR A 211 3.69 -8.05 11.54
CA TYR A 211 4.52 -8.16 12.76
C TYR A 211 5.87 -8.79 12.44
N ASN A 212 6.90 -8.32 13.14
CA ASN A 212 8.28 -8.80 13.00
C ASN A 212 8.49 -10.23 13.54
#